data_8865c72c589f744cd171de2b503d5b1b
#
_entry.id   8865c72c589f744cd171de2b503d5b1b
#
_cell.length_a   1.000
_cell.length_b   1.000
_cell.length_c   1.000
_cell.angle_alpha   90.00
_cell.angle_beta   90.00
_cell.angle_gamma   90.00
#
_symmetry.space_group_name_H-M   'P 1'
#
loop_
_entity.id
_entity.type
_entity.pdbx_description
1 polymer ?
#
loop_
_entity_poly.entity_id
_entity_poly.type
_entity_poly.pdbx_seq_one_letter_code
_entity_poly.pdbx_strand_id
1 'polypeptide(L)'
;MVPSAGLSLKFKNVIAEYGYESHPYLNPTHRFSLALQFSPAVVSITKTTISHNPIFRSLHRYYESEPFVNVGLKNISDADLPVNVSLFVPTMMDNPHSETVTLPPKSDEEYEIGVSFSSDVLTSKKATFDNLVQPEVKVTYKQGGEEKMAQKKMESSYVLGKGKLTWSNPDMIACYVTPADAVVDKFSRNFIQYYTPVLNDYFGRSNLGRAIILFDALGTHGLVYNIDLETPFLDIADDKSAFDTVKYPGD
;
A
#
# COMPACT_ATOMS: atom_id res chain seq x y z
N MET A 1 -5.78 66.93 -17.95
CA MET A 1 -5.59 65.44 -17.93
C MET A 1 -4.48 65.17 -16.94
N VAL A 2 -4.73 64.33 -15.91
CA VAL A 2 -3.73 64.00 -14.90
C VAL A 2 -3.05 62.69 -15.36
N PRO A 3 -1.75 62.71 -15.68
CA PRO A 3 -1.06 61.50 -16.10
C PRO A 3 -0.90 60.56 -14.89
N SER A 4 -1.28 59.26 -15.06
CA SER A 4 -1.10 58.20 -14.07
C SER A 4 -0.45 56.98 -14.73
N ALA A 5 0.36 56.24 -13.97
CA ALA A 5 0.99 55.01 -14.36
C ALA A 5 0.95 54.01 -13.20
N GLY A 6 0.83 52.73 -13.50
CA GLY A 6 0.83 51.68 -12.50
C GLY A 6 1.61 50.45 -12.96
N LEU A 7 2.23 49.77 -12.03
CA LEU A 7 2.93 48.50 -12.20
C LEU A 7 2.40 47.52 -11.18
N SER A 8 2.05 46.31 -11.63
CA SER A 8 1.68 45.17 -10.73
C SER A 8 2.59 44.01 -11.00
N LEU A 9 3.18 43.45 -9.95
CA LEU A 9 4.03 42.27 -9.96
C LEU A 9 3.37 41.21 -9.10
N LYS A 10 3.10 40.05 -9.71
CA LYS A 10 2.58 38.87 -8.97
C LYS A 10 3.67 37.80 -8.89
N PHE A 11 4.03 37.41 -7.69
CA PHE A 11 4.96 36.31 -7.43
C PHE A 11 4.34 35.35 -6.40
N LYS A 12 3.98 34.18 -6.86
CA LYS A 12 3.24 33.16 -6.02
C LYS A 12 1.99 33.82 -5.40
N ASN A 13 1.97 33.88 -4.07
CA ASN A 13 0.85 34.40 -3.28
C ASN A 13 1.01 35.87 -2.88
N VAL A 14 1.99 36.56 -3.43
CA VAL A 14 2.29 37.96 -3.16
C VAL A 14 2.02 38.80 -4.39
N ILE A 15 1.22 39.84 -4.25
CA ILE A 15 0.98 40.84 -5.27
C ILE A 15 1.51 42.16 -4.75
N ALA A 16 2.48 42.74 -5.42
CA ALA A 16 3.02 44.06 -5.15
C ALA A 16 2.58 45.02 -6.25
N GLU A 17 1.99 46.11 -5.86
CA GLU A 17 1.51 47.13 -6.80
C GLU A 17 2.10 48.47 -6.47
N TYR A 18 2.44 49.21 -7.50
CA TYR A 18 2.90 50.59 -7.43
C TYR A 18 2.07 51.46 -8.37
N GLY A 19 1.54 52.54 -7.84
CA GLY A 19 0.81 53.55 -8.59
C GLY A 19 1.49 54.94 -8.48
N TYR A 20 1.57 55.60 -9.58
CA TYR A 20 2.04 57.02 -9.69
C TYR A 20 0.94 57.86 -10.30
N GLU A 21 0.67 58.99 -9.66
CA GLU A 21 -0.28 59.99 -10.14
C GLU A 21 0.35 61.38 -10.02
N SER A 22 0.43 62.12 -11.11
CA SER A 22 0.97 63.47 -11.15
C SER A 22 -0.16 64.50 -11.16
N HIS A 23 -0.10 65.44 -10.25
CA HIS A 23 -1.07 66.54 -10.18
C HIS A 23 -0.44 67.87 -10.63
N PRO A 24 -1.15 68.72 -11.41
CA PRO A 24 -0.60 69.95 -11.91
C PRO A 24 -0.33 71.00 -10.86
N TYR A 25 -0.94 70.90 -9.69
CA TYR A 25 -0.84 71.90 -8.60
C TYR A 25 -0.40 71.32 -7.28
N LEU A 26 -0.17 70.00 -7.18
CA LEU A 26 0.25 69.30 -5.99
C LEU A 26 1.44 68.44 -6.30
N ASN A 27 2.18 68.01 -5.26
CA ASN A 27 3.24 67.03 -5.44
C ASN A 27 2.69 65.73 -5.99
N PRO A 28 3.48 64.97 -6.76
CA PRO A 28 3.05 63.68 -7.26
C PRO A 28 2.76 62.69 -6.10
N THR A 29 1.74 61.88 -6.32
CA THR A 29 1.33 60.86 -5.32
C THR A 29 1.88 59.52 -5.74
N HIS A 30 2.51 58.80 -4.81
CA HIS A 30 3.00 57.45 -4.91
C HIS A 30 2.17 56.53 -4.03
N ARG A 31 1.65 55.46 -4.59
CA ARG A 31 0.88 54.43 -3.82
C ARG A 31 1.59 53.09 -3.93
N PHE A 32 1.81 52.47 -2.81
CA PHE A 32 2.32 51.12 -2.74
C PHE A 32 1.26 50.26 -2.09
N SER A 33 0.97 49.11 -2.67
CA SER A 33 0.15 48.07 -2.04
C SER A 33 0.87 46.74 -2.07
N LEU A 34 0.66 45.96 -1.01
CA LEU A 34 1.12 44.57 -0.89
C LEU A 34 -0.08 43.75 -0.50
N ALA A 35 -0.48 42.82 -1.35
CA ALA A 35 -1.56 41.91 -1.10
C ALA A 35 -1.01 40.47 -0.98
N LEU A 36 -1.44 39.76 0.07
CA LEU A 36 -1.16 38.35 0.25
C LEU A 36 -2.42 37.55 -0.12
N GLN A 37 -2.30 36.71 -1.15
CA GLN A 37 -3.41 35.87 -1.62
C GLN A 37 -3.28 34.48 -1.01
N PHE A 38 -4.14 34.13 -0.05
CA PHE A 38 -4.20 32.81 0.54
C PHE A 38 -5.29 31.99 -0.19
N SER A 39 -4.91 30.83 -0.72
CA SER A 39 -5.87 29.83 -1.20
C SER A 39 -5.94 28.71 -0.17
N PRO A 40 -6.99 28.68 0.68
CA PRO A 40 -7.13 27.61 1.65
C PRO A 40 -7.21 26.25 0.96
N ALA A 41 -6.68 25.22 1.60
CA ALA A 41 -6.79 23.87 1.11
C ALA A 41 -8.27 23.45 1.05
N VAL A 42 -8.72 22.94 -0.09
CA VAL A 42 -10.11 22.50 -0.29
C VAL A 42 -10.31 21.01 -0.09
N VAL A 43 -9.20 20.26 0.02
CA VAL A 43 -9.22 18.82 0.34
C VAL A 43 -8.56 18.56 1.68
N SER A 44 -9.18 17.71 2.49
CA SER A 44 -8.62 17.23 3.75
C SER A 44 -8.83 15.72 3.89
N ILE A 45 -7.90 15.05 4.58
CA ILE A 45 -8.00 13.65 4.95
C ILE A 45 -8.66 13.59 6.34
N THR A 46 -9.90 13.11 6.40
CA THR A 46 -10.70 13.06 7.62
C THR A 46 -10.37 11.82 8.45
N LYS A 47 -10.29 10.65 7.79
CA LYS A 47 -10.06 9.36 8.42
C LYS A 47 -9.09 8.51 7.61
N THR A 48 -8.37 7.63 8.27
CA THR A 48 -7.54 6.60 7.61
C THR A 48 -7.59 5.35 8.46
N THR A 49 -7.90 4.20 7.84
CA THR A 49 -7.98 2.91 8.54
C THR A 49 -7.35 1.82 7.67
N ILE A 50 -6.47 1.01 8.25
CA ILE A 50 -5.91 -0.17 7.59
C ILE A 50 -6.93 -1.30 7.74
N SER A 51 -7.26 -1.99 6.65
CA SER A 51 -8.21 -3.10 6.65
C SER A 51 -7.67 -4.33 7.39
N HIS A 52 -6.35 -4.47 7.43
CA HIS A 52 -5.65 -5.62 8.02
C HIS A 52 -4.59 -5.17 9.03
N ASN A 53 -4.80 -5.47 10.31
CA ASN A 53 -3.86 -5.17 11.38
C ASN A 53 -3.83 -6.35 12.37
N PRO A 54 -2.68 -7.00 12.58
CA PRO A 54 -1.36 -6.75 11.98
C PRO A 54 -1.28 -7.13 10.49
N ILE A 55 -0.24 -6.63 9.81
CA ILE A 55 0.03 -6.89 8.39
C ILE A 55 0.97 -8.09 8.28
N PHE A 56 0.56 -9.15 7.60
CA PHE A 56 1.38 -10.34 7.34
C PHE A 56 2.08 -10.21 5.98
N ARG A 57 3.41 -10.25 5.96
CA ARG A 57 4.18 -10.21 4.69
C ARG A 57 3.82 -11.34 3.73
N SER A 58 3.58 -12.52 4.27
CA SER A 58 3.16 -13.70 3.50
C SER A 58 1.86 -13.47 2.71
N LEU A 59 0.98 -12.60 3.21
CA LEU A 59 -0.32 -12.32 2.59
C LEU A 59 -0.27 -11.15 1.57
N HIS A 60 0.91 -10.69 1.15
CA HIS A 60 1.06 -9.55 0.26
C HIS A 60 0.20 -9.66 -1.02
N ARG A 61 0.15 -10.84 -1.66
CA ARG A 61 -0.68 -11.06 -2.86
C ARG A 61 -2.19 -10.97 -2.60
N TYR A 62 -2.62 -11.43 -1.42
CA TYR A 62 -4.00 -11.28 -0.99
C TYR A 62 -4.36 -9.80 -0.84
N TYR A 63 -3.51 -9.03 -0.17
CA TYR A 63 -3.74 -7.60 0.01
C TYR A 63 -3.70 -6.79 -1.30
N GLU A 64 -2.98 -7.26 -2.33
CA GLU A 64 -2.99 -6.64 -3.66
C GLU A 64 -4.29 -6.89 -4.45
N SER A 65 -5.08 -7.88 -4.05
CA SER A 65 -6.37 -8.22 -4.67
C SER A 65 -7.58 -7.61 -3.97
N GLU A 66 -7.37 -7.02 -2.79
CA GLU A 66 -8.44 -6.49 -1.93
C GLU A 66 -8.13 -5.05 -1.52
N PRO A 67 -9.13 -4.25 -1.14
CA PRO A 67 -8.90 -2.93 -0.57
C PRO A 67 -8.05 -3.00 0.70
N PHE A 68 -6.92 -2.28 0.70
CA PHE A 68 -5.97 -2.34 1.80
C PHE A 68 -6.16 -1.24 2.85
N VAL A 69 -6.60 -0.05 2.41
CA VAL A 69 -6.83 1.12 3.27
C VAL A 69 -8.14 1.78 2.91
N ASN A 70 -8.91 2.18 3.93
CA ASN A 70 -10.03 3.09 3.78
C ASN A 70 -9.59 4.52 4.14
N VAL A 71 -9.80 5.46 3.22
CA VAL A 71 -9.40 6.87 3.34
C VAL A 71 -10.64 7.75 3.24
N GLY A 72 -10.98 8.44 4.33
CA GLY A 72 -12.00 9.48 4.34
C GLY A 72 -11.44 10.77 3.75
N LEU A 73 -12.06 11.29 2.69
CA LEU A 73 -11.67 12.49 1.99
C LEU A 73 -12.83 13.50 1.97
N LYS A 74 -12.52 14.73 2.33
CA LYS A 74 -13.47 15.83 2.32
C LYS A 74 -13.09 16.85 1.27
N ASN A 75 -14.04 17.18 0.39
CA ASN A 75 -13.95 18.28 -0.57
C ASN A 75 -14.89 19.40 -0.13
N ILE A 76 -14.36 20.57 0.20
CA ILE A 76 -15.16 21.75 0.56
C ILE A 76 -15.43 22.71 -0.62
N SER A 77 -14.93 22.39 -1.81
CA SER A 77 -15.18 23.19 -3.02
C SER A 77 -16.56 22.92 -3.61
N ASP A 78 -17.01 23.83 -4.49
CA ASP A 78 -18.30 23.72 -5.21
C ASP A 78 -18.18 22.94 -6.53
N ALA A 79 -17.03 22.29 -6.81
CA ALA A 79 -16.78 21.57 -8.05
C ALA A 79 -16.24 20.17 -7.80
N ASP A 80 -16.46 19.27 -8.76
CA ASP A 80 -15.78 17.98 -8.80
C ASP A 80 -14.27 18.17 -8.84
N LEU A 81 -13.55 17.42 -8.03
CA LEU A 81 -12.11 17.55 -7.89
C LEU A 81 -11.40 16.21 -8.06
N PRO A 82 -10.69 15.99 -9.17
CA PRO A 82 -9.84 14.83 -9.32
C PRO A 82 -8.63 14.97 -8.38
N VAL A 83 -8.41 13.96 -7.57
CA VAL A 83 -7.29 13.89 -6.63
C VAL A 83 -6.52 12.60 -6.85
N ASN A 84 -5.21 12.64 -6.67
CA ASN A 84 -4.36 11.46 -6.64
C ASN A 84 -4.11 11.09 -5.18
N VAL A 85 -4.53 9.89 -4.79
CA VAL A 85 -4.33 9.32 -3.46
C VAL A 85 -3.17 8.36 -3.53
N SER A 86 -2.12 8.59 -2.74
CA SER A 86 -0.92 7.75 -2.68
C SER A 86 -0.82 7.13 -1.29
N LEU A 87 -0.60 5.81 -1.26
CA LEU A 87 -0.34 5.03 -0.05
C LEU A 87 1.10 4.56 -0.04
N PHE A 88 1.77 4.69 1.09
CA PHE A 88 3.11 4.15 1.31
C PHE A 88 3.17 3.36 2.62
N VAL A 89 3.59 2.09 2.54
CA VAL A 89 3.83 1.22 3.69
C VAL A 89 5.33 0.95 3.80
N PRO A 90 6.00 1.55 4.78
CA PRO A 90 7.44 1.34 4.98
C PRO A 90 7.80 -0.15 5.11
N THR A 91 8.96 -0.54 4.62
CA THR A 91 9.49 -1.92 4.62
C THR A 91 8.79 -2.93 3.71
N MET A 92 7.65 -2.59 3.12
CA MET A 92 6.92 -3.44 2.18
C MET A 92 6.86 -2.84 0.77
N MET A 93 7.10 -1.54 0.63
CA MET A 93 7.00 -0.83 -0.65
C MET A 93 8.27 -0.03 -0.91
N ASP A 94 8.74 -0.02 -2.16
CA ASP A 94 9.83 0.84 -2.63
C ASP A 94 9.30 2.21 -3.09
N ASN A 95 8.12 2.20 -3.70
CA ASN A 95 7.43 3.39 -4.18
C ASN A 95 6.00 3.41 -3.68
N PRO A 96 5.40 4.60 -3.46
CA PRO A 96 3.99 4.71 -3.12
C PRO A 96 3.11 4.13 -4.23
N HIS A 97 2.08 3.39 -3.84
CA HIS A 97 0.96 3.05 -4.73
C HIS A 97 0.04 4.25 -4.86
N SER A 98 -0.45 4.54 -6.06
CA SER A 98 -1.25 5.74 -6.31
C SER A 98 -2.46 5.45 -7.17
N GLU A 99 -3.61 5.98 -6.75
CA GLU A 99 -4.87 5.89 -7.47
C GLU A 99 -5.50 7.27 -7.62
N THR A 100 -6.23 7.47 -8.72
CA THR A 100 -6.97 8.72 -8.94
C THR A 100 -8.44 8.52 -8.64
N VAL A 101 -8.98 9.34 -7.74
CA VAL A 101 -10.40 9.38 -7.42
C VAL A 101 -10.96 10.78 -7.68
N THR A 102 -12.25 10.87 -7.97
CA THR A 102 -12.91 12.17 -8.15
C THR A 102 -13.80 12.44 -6.94
N LEU A 103 -13.52 13.54 -6.25
CA LEU A 103 -14.31 13.97 -5.09
C LEU A 103 -15.47 14.86 -5.55
N PRO A 104 -16.74 14.49 -5.25
CA PRO A 104 -17.89 15.35 -5.56
C PRO A 104 -17.81 16.69 -4.80
N PRO A 105 -18.56 17.72 -5.26
CA PRO A 105 -18.64 18.99 -4.56
C PRO A 105 -19.18 18.83 -3.14
N LYS A 106 -18.56 19.50 -2.16
CA LYS A 106 -18.98 19.49 -0.75
C LYS A 106 -19.22 18.11 -0.17
N SER A 107 -18.44 17.14 -0.63
CA SER A 107 -18.51 15.74 -0.17
C SER A 107 -17.62 15.49 1.03
N ASP A 108 -17.97 14.45 1.79
CA ASP A 108 -17.14 13.83 2.84
C ASP A 108 -17.40 12.31 2.73
N GLU A 109 -16.54 11.61 2.00
CA GLU A 109 -16.75 10.21 1.60
C GLU A 109 -15.53 9.35 1.91
N GLU A 110 -15.75 8.04 2.10
CA GLU A 110 -14.68 7.06 2.28
C GLU A 110 -14.37 6.38 0.93
N TYR A 111 -13.09 6.25 0.64
CA TYR A 111 -12.56 5.60 -0.56
C TYR A 111 -11.69 4.41 -0.16
N GLU A 112 -11.91 3.32 -0.84
CA GLU A 112 -11.10 2.11 -0.73
C GLU A 112 -9.89 2.25 -1.64
N ILE A 113 -8.68 2.12 -1.07
CA ILE A 113 -7.41 2.26 -1.79
C ILE A 113 -6.68 0.93 -1.74
N GLY A 114 -6.25 0.47 -2.90
CA GLY A 114 -5.44 -0.73 -3.06
C GLY A 114 -3.99 -0.52 -2.64
N VAL A 115 -3.18 -1.54 -2.87
CA VAL A 115 -1.75 -1.53 -2.56
C VAL A 115 -0.98 -2.31 -3.63
N SER A 116 0.28 -1.95 -3.85
CA SER A 116 1.23 -2.75 -4.63
C SER A 116 2.55 -2.80 -3.88
N PHE A 117 2.99 -4.00 -3.55
CA PHE A 117 4.19 -4.23 -2.74
C PHE A 117 5.44 -4.40 -3.61
N SER A 118 6.61 -4.26 -2.98
CA SER A 118 7.89 -4.51 -3.64
C SER A 118 8.03 -6.00 -3.99
N SER A 119 8.69 -6.29 -5.11
CA SER A 119 8.92 -7.66 -5.57
C SER A 119 9.75 -8.50 -4.59
N ASP A 120 10.53 -7.85 -3.73
CA ASP A 120 11.40 -8.46 -2.72
C ASP A 120 10.77 -8.51 -1.32
N VAL A 121 9.47 -8.25 -1.19
CA VAL A 121 8.75 -8.19 0.09
C VAL A 121 8.98 -9.43 0.98
N LEU A 122 9.18 -10.60 0.38
CA LEU A 122 9.48 -11.86 1.08
C LEU A 122 10.97 -12.21 1.10
N THR A 123 11.78 -11.69 0.18
CA THR A 123 13.19 -12.09 0.01
C THR A 123 14.19 -11.11 0.61
N SER A 124 13.76 -9.89 0.91
CA SER A 124 14.63 -8.91 1.56
C SER A 124 15.05 -9.36 2.95
N LYS A 125 16.25 -8.97 3.38
CA LYS A 125 16.77 -9.25 4.74
C LYS A 125 15.84 -8.76 5.85
N LYS A 126 15.03 -7.74 5.58
CA LYS A 126 14.05 -7.18 6.53
C LYS A 126 12.78 -8.04 6.63
N ALA A 127 12.56 -8.95 5.69
CA ALA A 127 11.35 -9.76 5.64
C ALA A 127 11.26 -10.78 6.80
N THR A 128 12.37 -11.17 7.39
CA THR A 128 12.42 -12.15 8.49
C THR A 128 11.94 -11.59 9.82
N PHE A 129 12.01 -10.27 10.00
CA PHE A 129 11.74 -9.63 11.29
C PHE A 129 10.40 -8.93 11.30
N ASP A 130 9.78 -8.89 12.49
CA ASP A 130 8.63 -8.05 12.75
C ASP A 130 9.07 -6.58 12.82
N ASN A 131 8.31 -5.70 12.20
CA ASN A 131 8.62 -4.28 12.16
C ASN A 131 7.39 -3.46 12.53
N LEU A 132 7.54 -2.53 13.46
CA LEU A 132 6.54 -1.50 13.68
C LEU A 132 6.70 -0.45 12.59
N VAL A 133 5.65 -0.21 11.81
CA VAL A 133 5.64 0.77 10.73
C VAL A 133 4.53 1.78 10.93
N GLN A 134 4.71 2.95 10.35
CA GLN A 134 3.68 3.97 10.29
C GLN A 134 3.37 4.27 8.82
N PRO A 135 2.32 3.65 8.25
CA PRO A 135 1.91 3.93 6.89
C PRO A 135 1.49 5.38 6.71
N GLU A 136 1.57 5.86 5.48
CA GLU A 136 1.30 7.24 5.16
C GLU A 136 0.40 7.35 3.95
N VAL A 137 -0.62 8.21 4.04
CA VAL A 137 -1.50 8.59 2.94
C VAL A 137 -1.20 10.03 2.55
N LYS A 138 -0.98 10.24 1.26
CA LYS A 138 -0.77 11.55 0.65
C LYS A 138 -1.81 11.77 -0.44
N VAL A 139 -2.43 12.93 -0.44
CA VAL A 139 -3.42 13.32 -1.45
C VAL A 139 -2.90 14.55 -2.16
N THR A 140 -2.78 14.49 -3.49
CA THR A 140 -2.37 15.63 -4.32
C THR A 140 -3.50 16.01 -5.28
N TYR A 141 -3.69 17.31 -5.48
CA TYR A 141 -4.73 17.86 -6.35
C TYR A 141 -4.33 19.23 -6.90
N LYS A 142 -5.00 19.66 -7.95
CA LYS A 142 -4.77 20.98 -8.56
C LYS A 142 -5.84 21.97 -8.11
N GLN A 143 -5.42 23.13 -7.64
CA GLN A 143 -6.30 24.23 -7.25
C GLN A 143 -5.75 25.56 -7.80
N GLY A 144 -6.53 26.24 -8.63
CA GLY A 144 -6.10 27.52 -9.24
C GLY A 144 -4.83 27.42 -10.08
N GLY A 145 -4.56 26.25 -10.69
CA GLY A 145 -3.35 25.98 -11.46
C GLY A 145 -2.13 25.56 -10.63
N GLU A 146 -2.22 25.59 -9.31
CA GLU A 146 -1.18 25.13 -8.39
C GLU A 146 -1.48 23.70 -7.88
N GLU A 147 -0.42 22.91 -7.70
CA GLU A 147 -0.52 21.61 -7.03
C GLU A 147 -0.56 21.83 -5.52
N LYS A 148 -1.58 21.27 -4.88
CA LYS A 148 -1.77 21.25 -3.43
C LYS A 148 -1.64 19.82 -2.92
N MET A 149 -1.30 19.70 -1.63
CA MET A 149 -1.07 18.41 -0.99
C MET A 149 -1.67 18.40 0.41
N ALA A 150 -2.36 17.31 0.73
CA ALA A 150 -2.70 16.92 2.10
C ALA A 150 -2.00 15.59 2.41
N GLN A 151 -1.50 15.43 3.62
CA GLN A 151 -0.74 14.25 4.04
C GLN A 151 -1.14 13.87 5.46
N LYS A 152 -1.28 12.57 5.71
CA LYS A 152 -1.63 12.04 7.02
C LYS A 152 -0.88 10.74 7.26
N LYS A 153 -0.16 10.70 8.38
CA LYS A 153 0.39 9.45 8.91
C LYS A 153 -0.73 8.67 9.58
N MET A 154 -0.79 7.39 9.31
CA MET A 154 -1.78 6.48 9.88
C MET A 154 -1.34 6.02 11.28
N GLU A 155 -2.20 5.28 11.94
CA GLU A 155 -1.81 4.57 13.16
C GLU A 155 -0.70 3.56 12.85
N SER A 156 0.19 3.39 13.83
CA SER A 156 1.28 2.42 13.70
C SER A 156 0.72 1.00 13.66
N SER A 157 1.26 0.18 12.78
CA SER A 157 0.89 -1.22 12.63
C SER A 157 2.13 -2.09 12.63
N TYR A 158 2.00 -3.33 13.13
CA TYR A 158 3.06 -4.31 12.99
C TYR A 158 2.99 -4.94 11.60
N VAL A 159 4.13 -4.93 10.90
CA VAL A 159 4.37 -5.78 9.74
C VAL A 159 5.11 -7.00 10.24
N LEU A 160 4.46 -8.14 10.25
CA LEU A 160 4.99 -9.40 10.76
C LEU A 160 5.95 -10.06 9.75
N GLY A 161 6.93 -10.76 10.27
CA GLY A 161 7.92 -11.49 9.48
C GLY A 161 7.28 -12.48 8.51
N LYS A 162 7.98 -12.79 7.41
CA LYS A 162 7.46 -13.61 6.30
C LYS A 162 6.92 -14.99 6.72
N GLY A 163 7.47 -15.58 7.77
CA GLY A 163 7.05 -16.89 8.28
C GLY A 163 5.85 -16.85 9.23
N LYS A 164 5.37 -15.68 9.62
CA LYS A 164 4.25 -15.59 10.57
C LYS A 164 2.91 -15.86 9.89
N LEU A 165 2.08 -16.67 10.54
CA LEU A 165 0.77 -17.12 10.07
C LEU A 165 -0.27 -17.01 11.20
N THR A 166 -1.51 -16.73 10.84
CA THR A 166 -2.68 -16.91 11.71
C THR A 166 -3.62 -17.98 11.14
N TRP A 167 -4.23 -18.75 12.00
CA TRP A 167 -5.22 -19.78 11.63
C TRP A 167 -6.66 -19.25 11.63
N SER A 168 -6.85 -17.94 11.82
CA SER A 168 -8.18 -17.32 11.80
C SER A 168 -8.90 -17.46 10.46
N ASN A 169 -8.14 -17.60 9.37
CA ASN A 169 -8.67 -17.86 8.02
C ASN A 169 -7.78 -18.92 7.33
N PRO A 170 -8.19 -20.21 7.33
CA PRO A 170 -7.42 -21.28 6.71
C PRO A 170 -7.15 -21.11 5.20
N ASP A 171 -8.01 -20.38 4.47
CA ASP A 171 -7.83 -20.15 3.05
C ASP A 171 -6.57 -19.32 2.75
N MET A 172 -6.12 -18.52 3.71
CA MET A 172 -4.88 -17.74 3.60
C MET A 172 -3.62 -18.61 3.56
N ILE A 173 -3.69 -19.90 3.94
CA ILE A 173 -2.56 -20.83 3.80
C ILE A 173 -2.09 -20.91 2.35
N ALA A 174 -2.98 -20.72 1.38
CA ALA A 174 -2.62 -20.69 -0.04
C ALA A 174 -1.53 -19.63 -0.38
N CYS A 175 -1.40 -18.57 0.41
CA CYS A 175 -0.36 -17.55 0.23
C CYS A 175 1.06 -18.08 0.49
N TYR A 176 1.20 -19.20 1.21
CA TYR A 176 2.49 -19.86 1.46
C TYR A 176 2.89 -20.83 0.33
N VAL A 177 2.02 -21.06 -0.65
CA VAL A 177 2.33 -21.88 -1.82
C VAL A 177 3.19 -21.05 -2.77
N THR A 178 4.47 -21.40 -2.89
CA THR A 178 5.47 -20.70 -3.70
C THR A 178 5.96 -21.55 -4.86
N PRO A 179 5.14 -21.78 -5.91
CA PRO A 179 5.48 -22.69 -7.01
C PRO A 179 6.68 -22.21 -7.84
N ALA A 180 6.98 -20.92 -7.80
CA ALA A 180 8.13 -20.32 -8.49
C ALA A 180 9.42 -20.33 -7.67
N ASP A 181 9.39 -20.83 -6.42
CA ASP A 181 10.61 -21.03 -5.63
C ASP A 181 11.54 -22.03 -6.34
N ALA A 182 12.82 -21.68 -6.45
CA ALA A 182 13.79 -22.48 -7.21
C ALA A 182 13.95 -23.92 -6.68
N VAL A 183 13.80 -24.10 -5.36
CA VAL A 183 13.85 -25.42 -4.73
C VAL A 183 12.61 -26.24 -5.09
N VAL A 184 11.43 -25.62 -5.00
CA VAL A 184 10.15 -26.24 -5.35
C VAL A 184 10.09 -26.58 -6.83
N ASP A 185 10.50 -25.68 -7.71
CA ASP A 185 10.53 -25.89 -9.16
C ASP A 185 11.47 -27.03 -9.54
N LYS A 186 12.69 -27.04 -8.98
CA LYS A 186 13.68 -28.12 -9.22
C LYS A 186 13.16 -29.46 -8.73
N PHE A 187 12.59 -29.50 -7.52
CA PHE A 187 12.02 -30.73 -6.97
C PHE A 187 10.85 -31.22 -7.85
N SER A 188 9.94 -30.33 -8.24
CA SER A 188 8.77 -30.66 -9.04
C SER A 188 9.14 -31.22 -10.40
N ARG A 189 10.16 -30.67 -11.09
CA ARG A 189 10.66 -31.20 -12.37
C ARG A 189 11.24 -32.61 -12.22
N ASN A 190 12.08 -32.80 -11.19
CA ASN A 190 12.67 -34.12 -10.93
C ASN A 190 11.59 -35.14 -10.58
N PHE A 191 10.62 -34.76 -9.76
CA PHE A 191 9.48 -35.60 -9.38
C PHE A 191 8.67 -36.00 -10.61
N ILE A 192 8.28 -35.07 -11.47
CA ILE A 192 7.54 -35.37 -12.70
C ILE A 192 8.35 -36.31 -13.57
N GLN A 193 9.62 -36.05 -13.79
CA GLN A 193 10.48 -36.87 -14.64
C GLN A 193 10.58 -38.32 -14.13
N TYR A 194 10.73 -38.50 -12.82
CA TYR A 194 10.95 -39.83 -12.23
C TYR A 194 9.66 -40.63 -12.10
N TYR A 195 8.55 -39.96 -11.75
CA TYR A 195 7.27 -40.62 -11.47
C TYR A 195 6.28 -40.55 -12.66
N THR A 196 6.68 -40.08 -13.83
CA THR A 196 5.81 -39.99 -15.03
C THR A 196 5.03 -41.29 -15.31
N PRO A 197 5.62 -42.48 -15.23
CA PRO A 197 4.86 -43.72 -15.48
C PRO A 197 3.67 -43.90 -14.54
N VAL A 198 3.88 -43.64 -13.24
CA VAL A 198 2.86 -43.78 -12.19
C VAL A 198 1.84 -42.65 -12.27
N LEU A 199 2.29 -41.42 -12.56
CA LEU A 199 1.43 -40.25 -12.70
C LEU A 199 0.48 -40.36 -13.93
N ASN A 200 0.85 -41.11 -14.93
CA ASN A 200 0.03 -41.34 -16.13
C ASN A 200 -0.95 -42.49 -15.96
N ASP A 201 -0.83 -43.29 -14.92
CA ASP A 201 -1.78 -44.34 -14.60
C ASP A 201 -3.11 -43.76 -14.12
N TYR A 202 -4.18 -44.57 -14.11
CA TYR A 202 -5.53 -44.14 -13.77
C TYR A 202 -5.60 -43.40 -12.40
N PHE A 203 -4.90 -43.96 -11.41
CA PHE A 203 -4.83 -43.36 -10.09
C PHE A 203 -4.09 -42.01 -10.07
N GLY A 204 -2.94 -41.92 -10.76
CA GLY A 204 -2.11 -40.70 -10.82
C GLY A 204 -2.73 -39.56 -11.62
N ARG A 205 -3.81 -39.79 -12.36
CA ARG A 205 -4.53 -38.72 -13.09
C ARG A 205 -5.43 -37.88 -12.18
N SER A 206 -5.82 -38.37 -11.02
CA SER A 206 -6.59 -37.61 -10.04
C SER A 206 -5.69 -36.69 -9.21
N ASN A 207 -6.21 -35.56 -8.74
CA ASN A 207 -5.45 -34.66 -7.84
C ASN A 207 -5.09 -35.37 -6.54
N LEU A 208 -6.00 -36.17 -5.98
CA LEU A 208 -5.74 -36.98 -4.79
C LEU A 208 -4.64 -38.01 -5.02
N GLY A 209 -4.70 -38.72 -6.14
CA GLY A 209 -3.67 -39.69 -6.51
C GLY A 209 -2.29 -39.05 -6.63
N ARG A 210 -2.20 -37.88 -7.27
CA ARG A 210 -0.95 -37.11 -7.36
C ARG A 210 -0.43 -36.68 -6.00
N ALA A 211 -1.31 -36.23 -5.12
CA ALA A 211 -0.93 -35.83 -3.76
C ALA A 211 -0.37 -37.03 -2.97
N ILE A 212 -0.98 -38.22 -3.05
CA ILE A 212 -0.50 -39.44 -2.39
C ILE A 212 0.85 -39.87 -2.96
N ILE A 213 1.03 -39.88 -4.29
CA ILE A 213 2.30 -40.22 -4.93
C ILE A 213 3.41 -39.24 -4.50
N LEU A 214 3.08 -37.95 -4.41
CA LEU A 214 4.01 -36.92 -3.96
C LEU A 214 4.42 -37.14 -2.49
N PHE A 215 3.46 -37.43 -1.62
CA PHE A 215 3.71 -37.73 -0.21
C PHE A 215 4.63 -38.95 -0.04
N ASP A 216 4.36 -40.02 -0.77
CA ASP A 216 5.17 -41.24 -0.75
C ASP A 216 6.59 -41.00 -1.29
N ALA A 217 6.70 -40.21 -2.37
CA ALA A 217 7.98 -39.77 -2.91
C ALA A 217 8.82 -38.98 -1.92
N LEU A 218 8.21 -38.05 -1.17
CA LEU A 218 8.90 -37.29 -0.11
C LEU A 218 9.46 -38.23 0.95
N GLY A 219 8.68 -39.23 1.41
CA GLY A 219 9.13 -40.28 2.33
C GLY A 219 10.28 -41.11 1.80
N THR A 220 10.22 -41.50 0.50
CA THR A 220 11.29 -42.25 -0.18
C THR A 220 12.60 -41.45 -0.28
N HIS A 221 12.51 -40.12 -0.39
CA HIS A 221 13.67 -39.22 -0.36
C HIS A 221 14.16 -38.88 1.06
N GLY A 222 13.61 -39.50 2.09
CA GLY A 222 14.05 -39.35 3.48
C GLY A 222 13.46 -38.15 4.19
N LEU A 223 12.45 -37.49 3.60
CA LEU A 223 11.68 -36.46 4.28
C LEU A 223 10.63 -37.13 5.16
N VAL A 224 10.78 -37.00 6.46
CA VAL A 224 9.86 -37.53 7.45
C VAL A 224 9.07 -36.41 8.10
N TYR A 225 7.79 -36.67 8.33
CA TYR A 225 6.97 -35.76 9.11
C TYR A 225 7.46 -35.75 10.55
N ASN A 226 7.64 -34.56 11.10
CA ASN A 226 7.91 -34.36 12.52
C ASN A 226 6.92 -33.34 13.08
N ILE A 227 6.56 -33.53 14.36
CA ILE A 227 5.70 -32.56 15.05
C ILE A 227 6.53 -31.30 15.29
N ASP A 228 5.96 -30.13 14.98
CA ASP A 228 6.55 -28.86 15.35
C ASP A 228 6.47 -28.71 16.88
N LEU A 229 7.64 -28.69 17.53
CA LEU A 229 7.73 -28.55 18.97
C LEU A 229 7.74 -27.08 19.43
N GLU A 230 7.98 -26.14 18.51
CA GLU A 230 8.05 -24.72 18.83
C GLU A 230 6.66 -24.10 18.88
N THR A 231 5.80 -24.42 17.91
CA THR A 231 4.43 -23.91 17.80
C THR A 231 3.46 -25.02 17.40
N PRO A 232 3.14 -25.97 18.30
CA PRO A 232 2.23 -27.07 17.99
C PRO A 232 0.86 -26.52 17.62
N PHE A 233 0.31 -26.97 16.49
CA PHE A 233 -1.01 -26.52 16.01
C PHE A 233 -2.11 -26.66 17.07
N LEU A 234 -2.09 -27.75 17.85
CA LEU A 234 -3.10 -27.99 18.88
C LEU A 234 -3.11 -26.94 20.01
N ASP A 235 -1.96 -26.30 20.25
CA ASP A 235 -1.84 -25.30 21.31
C ASP A 235 -2.28 -23.91 20.86
N ILE A 236 -2.30 -23.66 19.56
CA ILE A 236 -2.59 -22.33 18.97
C ILE A 236 -3.89 -22.30 18.15
N ALA A 237 -4.45 -23.45 17.77
CA ALA A 237 -5.62 -23.53 16.89
C ALA A 237 -6.86 -22.81 17.45
N ASP A 238 -7.02 -22.81 18.77
CA ASP A 238 -8.14 -22.19 19.47
C ASP A 238 -7.86 -20.72 19.87
N ASP A 239 -6.59 -20.28 19.82
CA ASP A 239 -6.19 -18.92 20.15
C ASP A 239 -6.01 -18.06 18.87
N LYS A 240 -7.03 -17.28 18.55
CA LYS A 240 -6.99 -16.37 17.37
C LYS A 240 -5.93 -15.27 17.48
N SER A 241 -5.36 -15.03 18.64
CA SER A 241 -4.28 -14.06 18.86
C SER A 241 -2.89 -14.67 18.72
N ALA A 242 -2.78 -16.00 18.71
CA ALA A 242 -1.52 -16.70 18.55
C ALA A 242 -1.09 -16.72 17.07
N PHE A 243 0.22 -16.65 16.87
CA PHE A 243 0.84 -16.73 15.55
C PHE A 243 1.67 -18.00 15.45
N ASP A 244 1.43 -18.73 14.37
CA ASP A 244 2.28 -19.84 13.97
C ASP A 244 3.47 -19.35 13.14
N THR A 245 4.46 -20.21 12.95
CA THR A 245 5.63 -19.91 12.12
C THR A 245 5.82 -20.97 11.06
N VAL A 246 5.70 -20.55 9.80
CA VAL A 246 5.91 -21.39 8.62
C VAL A 246 7.29 -21.09 8.03
N LYS A 247 8.03 -22.14 7.66
CA LYS A 247 9.29 -22.03 6.93
C LYS A 247 9.03 -22.19 5.44
N TYR A 248 9.63 -21.32 4.65
CA TYR A 248 9.60 -21.46 3.19
C TYR A 248 10.62 -22.52 2.74
N PRO A 249 10.38 -23.20 1.61
CA PRO A 249 11.25 -24.27 1.13
C PRO A 249 12.71 -23.86 0.88
N GLY A 250 12.98 -22.58 0.75
CA GLY A 250 14.32 -22.02 0.56
C GLY A 250 15.00 -21.50 1.84
N ASP A 251 14.31 -21.58 2.97
CA ASP A 251 14.85 -21.21 4.31
C ASP A 251 15.51 -22.44 4.95
#